data_80695eb8cf5b2d0b2716026381ad0d75
#
_entry.id   80695eb8cf5b2d0b2716026381ad0d75
#
_cell.length_a   1.000
_cell.length_b   1.000
_cell.length_c   1.000
_cell.angle_alpha   90.00
_cell.angle_beta   90.00
_cell.angle_gamma   90.00
#
_symmetry.space_group_name_H-M   'P 1'
#
loop_
_entity.id
_entity.type
_entity.pdbx_description
1 polymer ?
#
loop_
_entity_poly.entity_id
_entity_poly.type
_entity_poly.pdbx_seq_one_letter_code
_entity_poly.pdbx_strand_id
1 'polypeptide(L)'
;EELDQPGEWCLDSVDGVLYFWPPVLSEAEGPEPIEQGEVAVPVLDCLISFETKGARGASWITLSGFKLTETTTGDNMHREGNEGYGAMSPLAGQGRTYCGEALHMRGAEHCRVEGNHIYAVGGNAVYIEDYNTRNIIRDNEISEAGAIGICLIGTNYACPIRHYPFYNKVVDNHIHHCGVFNKYVAGVFLGLCDGNTIAHNLIEHMPHHGINLGNSQYGRNIIEYNEIRNTCLETSDNGAINAWGEDPWGHVTRDAERSG
;
A
#
# COMPACT_ATOMS: atom_id res chain seq x y z
N GLU A 1 -12.42 1.76 23.81
CA GLU A 1 -10.98 2.05 23.81
C GLU A 1 -10.72 3.12 24.85
N GLU A 2 -9.57 3.07 25.50
CA GLU A 2 -9.22 4.01 26.54
C GLU A 2 -8.42 5.16 25.93
N LEU A 3 -8.72 6.40 26.31
CA LEU A 3 -7.89 7.57 26.00
C LEU A 3 -6.91 7.69 27.16
N ASP A 4 -5.68 7.26 26.99
CA ASP A 4 -4.67 7.21 28.04
C ASP A 4 -3.42 8.07 27.77
N GLN A 5 -3.32 8.65 26.56
CA GLN A 5 -2.21 9.51 26.15
C GLN A 5 -2.67 10.77 25.39
N PRO A 6 -1.96 11.90 25.54
CA PRO A 6 -2.20 13.08 24.71
C PRO A 6 -2.01 12.80 23.23
N GLY A 7 -2.91 13.30 22.39
CA GLY A 7 -2.96 13.07 20.95
C GLY A 7 -3.93 11.97 20.53
N GLU A 8 -4.43 11.19 21.46
CA GLU A 8 -5.40 10.13 21.16
C GLU A 8 -6.82 10.68 20.98
N TRP A 9 -7.59 9.92 20.21
CA TRP A 9 -9.00 10.21 19.97
C TRP A 9 -9.82 8.92 19.88
N CYS A 10 -11.09 9.03 20.20
CA CYS A 10 -12.04 7.94 20.07
C CYS A 10 -13.39 8.48 19.58
N LEU A 11 -13.93 7.82 18.56
CA LEU A 11 -15.28 8.12 18.06
C LEU A 11 -16.30 7.17 18.67
N ASP A 12 -17.23 7.70 19.44
CA ASP A 12 -18.46 6.98 19.78
C ASP A 12 -19.40 7.01 18.57
N SER A 13 -19.42 5.91 17.84
CA SER A 13 -20.25 5.80 16.63
C SER A 13 -21.75 5.67 16.93
N VAL A 14 -22.15 5.40 18.17
CA VAL A 14 -23.56 5.29 18.58
C VAL A 14 -24.12 6.69 18.82
N ASP A 15 -23.41 7.50 19.56
CA ASP A 15 -23.82 8.84 19.91
C ASP A 15 -23.28 9.90 18.93
N GLY A 16 -22.36 9.54 18.04
CA GLY A 16 -21.72 10.44 17.07
C GLY A 16 -20.80 11.48 17.72
N VAL A 17 -20.22 11.13 18.87
CA VAL A 17 -19.35 12.02 19.64
C VAL A 17 -17.90 11.64 19.47
N LEU A 18 -17.09 12.60 19.05
CA LEU A 18 -15.63 12.45 19.00
C LEU A 18 -15.01 12.93 20.31
N TYR A 19 -14.35 12.03 21.02
CA TYR A 19 -13.51 12.32 22.16
C TYR A 19 -12.09 12.49 21.70
N PHE A 20 -11.44 13.56 22.10
CA PHE A 20 -10.07 13.87 21.71
C PHE A 20 -9.30 14.39 22.91
N TRP A 21 -8.11 13.83 23.15
CA TRP A 21 -7.17 14.34 24.15
C TRP A 21 -6.10 15.15 23.42
N PRO A 22 -6.14 16.49 23.50
CA PRO A 22 -5.21 17.33 22.75
C PRO A 22 -3.75 17.01 23.04
N PRO A 23 -2.87 17.01 22.02
CA PRO A 23 -1.45 16.82 22.23
C PRO A 23 -0.85 17.95 23.06
N VAL A 24 0.24 17.65 23.77
CA VAL A 24 1.03 18.64 24.50
C VAL A 24 2.21 19.02 23.62
N LEU A 25 2.18 20.22 23.04
CA LEU A 25 3.22 20.69 22.11
C LEU A 25 4.53 21.02 22.85
N SER A 26 4.45 21.50 24.11
CA SER A 26 5.61 21.67 25.00
C SER A 26 5.15 21.63 26.46
N GLU A 27 6.06 21.24 27.37
CA GLU A 27 5.76 21.25 28.80
C GLU A 27 5.42 22.67 29.34
N ALA A 28 5.84 23.71 28.63
CA ALA A 28 5.63 25.11 29.02
C ALA A 28 4.27 25.66 28.54
N GLU A 29 3.68 25.10 27.48
CA GLU A 29 2.47 25.64 26.84
C GLU A 29 1.20 24.87 27.21
N GLY A 30 1.35 23.66 27.76
CA GLY A 30 0.22 22.79 28.09
C GLY A 30 -0.47 22.21 26.82
N PRO A 31 -1.66 21.60 26.99
CA PRO A 31 -2.41 21.07 25.86
C PRO A 31 -2.92 22.20 24.96
N GLU A 32 -2.84 21.99 23.65
CA GLU A 32 -3.36 22.94 22.66
C GLU A 32 -4.89 23.07 22.81
N PRO A 33 -5.43 24.32 22.92
CA PRO A 33 -6.87 24.51 22.95
C PRO A 33 -7.50 24.09 21.61
N ILE A 34 -8.47 23.16 21.64
CA ILE A 34 -9.17 22.66 20.45
C ILE A 34 -9.82 23.80 19.65
N GLU A 35 -10.27 24.85 20.33
CA GLU A 35 -10.92 26.02 19.70
C GLU A 35 -9.98 26.80 18.76
N GLN A 36 -8.69 26.58 18.84
CA GLN A 36 -7.67 27.23 18.01
C GLN A 36 -7.06 26.27 16.98
N GLY A 37 -7.34 24.97 17.09
CA GLY A 37 -6.87 23.94 16.18
C GLY A 37 -7.76 23.78 14.95
N GLU A 38 -7.18 23.35 13.86
CA GLU A 38 -7.90 22.88 12.69
C GLU A 38 -8.07 21.35 12.79
N VAL A 39 -9.28 20.86 12.67
CA VAL A 39 -9.58 19.41 12.68
C VAL A 39 -10.07 19.01 11.29
N ALA A 40 -9.31 18.16 10.63
CA ALA A 40 -9.71 17.57 9.35
C ALA A 40 -10.24 16.14 9.57
N VAL A 41 -11.41 15.86 9.04
CA VAL A 41 -12.00 14.51 9.08
C VAL A 41 -12.09 13.99 7.65
N PRO A 42 -11.37 12.92 7.30
CA PRO A 42 -11.43 12.35 5.97
C PRO A 42 -12.80 11.71 5.72
N VAL A 43 -13.32 11.91 4.51
CA VAL A 43 -14.61 11.36 4.07
C VAL A 43 -14.50 10.53 2.79
N LEU A 44 -13.34 10.56 2.13
CA LEU A 44 -13.08 9.81 0.91
C LEU A 44 -12.18 8.61 1.21
N ASP A 45 -12.52 7.48 0.64
CA ASP A 45 -11.73 6.25 0.69
C ASP A 45 -10.72 6.15 -0.48
N CYS A 46 -10.81 7.05 -1.45
CA CYS A 46 -9.86 7.17 -2.56
C CYS A 46 -9.88 8.60 -3.10
N LEU A 47 -8.71 9.22 -3.26
CA LEU A 47 -8.64 10.58 -3.80
C LEU A 47 -8.63 10.60 -5.33
N ILE A 48 -7.89 9.69 -5.95
CA ILE A 48 -7.73 9.62 -7.41
C ILE A 48 -7.87 8.17 -7.84
N SER A 49 -8.74 7.92 -8.82
CA SER A 49 -8.92 6.59 -9.40
C SER A 49 -8.66 6.62 -10.92
N PHE A 50 -7.75 5.74 -11.37
CA PHE A 50 -7.56 5.40 -12.77
C PHE A 50 -8.27 4.07 -13.04
N GLU A 51 -9.58 4.11 -13.03
CA GLU A 51 -10.42 2.94 -13.22
C GLU A 51 -11.17 3.00 -14.53
N THR A 52 -11.31 1.86 -15.18
CA THR A 52 -12.08 1.76 -16.41
C THR A 52 -13.22 0.78 -16.30
N LYS A 53 -14.39 1.25 -16.69
CA LYS A 53 -15.55 0.40 -16.93
C LYS A 53 -15.63 0.12 -18.43
N GLY A 54 -14.98 -0.94 -18.91
CA GLY A 54 -15.04 -1.35 -20.30
C GLY A 54 -13.70 -1.67 -20.96
N ALA A 55 -13.69 -1.76 -22.29
CA ALA A 55 -12.58 -2.31 -23.09
C ALA A 55 -11.38 -1.37 -23.30
N ARG A 56 -11.40 -0.14 -22.80
CA ARG A 56 -10.28 0.82 -22.92
C ARG A 56 -9.93 1.35 -21.56
N GLY A 57 -8.69 1.08 -21.12
CA GLY A 57 -8.10 1.53 -19.88
C GLY A 57 -7.75 3.03 -19.87
N ALA A 58 -7.57 3.59 -18.70
CA ALA A 58 -6.90 4.88 -18.55
C ALA A 58 -5.49 4.74 -19.12
N SER A 59 -5.10 5.58 -20.06
CA SER A 59 -3.79 5.46 -20.70
C SER A 59 -3.16 6.81 -21.00
N TRP A 60 -1.83 6.84 -20.91
CA TRP A 60 -1.04 8.02 -21.22
C TRP A 60 -1.36 9.25 -20.35
N ILE A 61 -1.75 9.00 -19.10
CA ILE A 61 -2.03 10.05 -18.11
C ILE A 61 -0.78 10.24 -17.25
N THR A 62 -0.40 11.48 -17.02
CA THR A 62 0.64 11.83 -16.05
C THR A 62 0.01 12.58 -14.89
N LEU A 63 0.21 12.06 -13.68
CA LEU A 63 -0.14 12.68 -12.41
C LEU A 63 1.17 13.17 -11.77
N SER A 64 1.33 14.48 -11.61
CA SER A 64 2.60 15.04 -11.13
C SER A 64 2.42 16.30 -10.30
N GLY A 65 3.24 16.43 -9.25
CA GLY A 65 3.35 17.65 -8.44
C GLY A 65 2.21 17.85 -7.44
N PHE A 66 1.48 16.81 -7.08
CA PHE A 66 0.39 16.87 -6.11
C PHE A 66 0.88 16.57 -4.69
N LYS A 67 0.20 17.17 -3.71
CA LYS A 67 0.14 16.72 -2.34
C LYS A 67 -1.17 16.00 -2.12
N LEU A 68 -1.11 14.71 -1.78
CA LEU A 68 -2.28 13.85 -1.58
C LEU A 68 -2.26 13.35 -0.15
N THR A 69 -3.30 13.63 0.61
CA THR A 69 -3.36 13.33 2.04
C THR A 69 -4.78 13.13 2.52
N GLU A 70 -4.93 12.55 3.70
CA GLU A 70 -6.18 12.50 4.47
C GLU A 70 -7.30 11.71 3.78
N THR A 71 -7.11 10.40 3.66
CA THR A 71 -8.16 9.46 3.28
C THR A 71 -8.69 8.70 4.50
N THR A 72 -9.88 8.14 4.39
CA THR A 72 -10.43 7.24 5.43
C THR A 72 -9.58 5.97 5.52
N THR A 73 -9.70 5.24 6.61
CA THR A 73 -9.16 3.89 6.72
C THR A 73 -10.26 2.85 6.61
N GLY A 74 -9.97 1.71 6.03
CA GLY A 74 -10.92 0.62 5.88
C GLY A 74 -10.26 -0.66 5.39
N ASP A 75 -11.07 -1.73 5.37
CA ASP A 75 -10.65 -3.03 4.88
C ASP A 75 -11.18 -3.24 3.46
N ASN A 76 -10.31 -3.61 2.54
CA ASN A 76 -10.69 -3.92 1.16
C ASN A 76 -11.56 -5.18 1.01
N MET A 77 -11.85 -5.90 2.08
CA MET A 77 -12.67 -7.13 2.02
C MET A 77 -14.07 -6.92 1.42
N HIS A 78 -14.58 -5.70 1.41
CA HIS A 78 -15.92 -5.37 0.92
C HIS A 78 -15.94 -4.62 -0.40
N ARG A 79 -14.80 -4.41 -1.03
CA ARG A 79 -14.75 -3.74 -2.33
C ARG A 79 -15.28 -4.68 -3.41
N GLU A 80 -16.30 -4.24 -4.15
CA GLU A 80 -16.93 -5.02 -5.23
C GLU A 80 -15.87 -5.39 -6.30
N GLY A 81 -15.75 -6.68 -6.59
CA GLY A 81 -14.74 -7.21 -7.50
C GLY A 81 -13.41 -7.58 -6.85
N ASN A 82 -13.23 -7.38 -5.56
CA ASN A 82 -12.05 -7.83 -4.82
C ASN A 82 -12.22 -9.29 -4.35
N GLU A 83 -12.48 -10.20 -5.31
CA GLU A 83 -12.51 -11.65 -5.04
C GLU A 83 -11.10 -12.25 -5.02
N GLY A 84 -10.08 -11.41 -5.10
CA GLY A 84 -8.69 -11.80 -5.23
C GLY A 84 -7.96 -12.04 -3.92
N TYR A 85 -6.67 -11.79 -3.97
CA TYR A 85 -5.72 -12.10 -2.91
C TYR A 85 -6.09 -11.48 -1.54
N GLY A 86 -6.63 -10.27 -1.52
CA GLY A 86 -7.08 -9.61 -0.29
C GLY A 86 -8.29 -10.28 0.36
N ALA A 87 -9.19 -10.87 -0.46
CA ALA A 87 -10.37 -11.60 0.02
C ALA A 87 -10.03 -13.02 0.50
N MET A 88 -8.97 -13.63 -0.01
CA MET A 88 -8.61 -15.01 0.34
C MET A 88 -7.92 -15.17 1.69
N SER A 89 -7.48 -14.10 2.31
CA SER A 89 -6.77 -14.22 3.58
C SER A 89 -7.11 -13.14 4.59
N PRO A 90 -8.28 -13.22 5.22
CA PRO A 90 -8.53 -12.42 6.42
C PRO A 90 -7.57 -12.76 7.56
N LEU A 91 -6.80 -13.84 7.43
CA LEU A 91 -5.91 -14.36 8.46
C LEU A 91 -4.41 -14.29 8.08
N ALA A 92 -4.06 -14.10 6.81
CA ALA A 92 -2.66 -13.95 6.40
C ALA A 92 -2.27 -12.48 6.43
N GLY A 93 -1.82 -12.01 7.57
CA GLY A 93 -1.53 -10.62 7.86
C GLY A 93 -0.58 -9.90 6.89
N GLN A 94 0.30 -10.62 6.20
CA GLN A 94 1.41 -10.03 5.44
C GLN A 94 1.06 -9.53 4.02
N GLY A 95 -0.13 -9.82 3.52
CA GLY A 95 -0.55 -9.42 2.17
C GLY A 95 -1.93 -8.78 2.11
N ARG A 96 -2.44 -8.36 3.25
CA ARG A 96 -3.75 -7.74 3.32
C ARG A 96 -3.69 -6.32 2.75
N THR A 97 -4.65 -6.01 1.92
CA THR A 97 -4.81 -4.67 1.36
C THR A 97 -5.91 -3.91 2.09
N TYR A 98 -5.76 -2.61 2.15
CA TYR A 98 -6.62 -1.72 2.93
C TYR A 98 -7.12 -0.58 2.06
N CYS A 99 -8.41 -0.24 2.15
CA CYS A 99 -8.96 0.98 1.55
C CYS A 99 -8.37 2.22 2.21
N GLY A 100 -8.49 3.33 1.54
CA GLY A 100 -7.96 4.61 1.98
C GLY A 100 -6.77 5.04 1.15
N GLU A 101 -6.81 4.78 -0.15
CA GLU A 101 -5.72 5.09 -1.06
C GLU A 101 -5.70 6.56 -1.46
N ALA A 102 -4.50 7.12 -1.63
CA ALA A 102 -4.38 8.35 -2.40
C ALA A 102 -4.65 8.10 -3.89
N LEU A 103 -4.14 7.00 -4.42
CA LEU A 103 -4.30 6.61 -5.81
C LEU A 103 -4.64 5.14 -5.97
N HIS A 104 -5.74 4.86 -6.65
CA HIS A 104 -6.13 3.54 -7.13
C HIS A 104 -5.98 3.44 -8.64
N MET A 105 -5.37 2.37 -9.12
CA MET A 105 -5.19 2.10 -10.55
C MET A 105 -5.72 0.70 -10.90
N ARG A 106 -6.71 0.65 -11.79
CA ARG A 106 -7.26 -0.58 -12.33
C ARG A 106 -7.54 -0.43 -13.83
N GLY A 107 -6.85 -1.21 -14.64
CA GLY A 107 -6.96 -1.11 -16.10
C GLY A 107 -6.13 0.01 -16.70
N ALA A 108 -5.08 0.49 -16.05
CA ALA A 108 -4.26 1.60 -16.53
C ALA A 108 -3.06 1.11 -17.36
N GLU A 109 -2.74 1.85 -18.42
CA GLU A 109 -1.62 1.58 -19.32
C GLU A 109 -0.80 2.83 -19.60
N HIS A 110 0.52 2.69 -19.60
CA HIS A 110 1.46 3.77 -19.97
C HIS A 110 1.25 5.08 -19.18
N CYS A 111 0.68 4.99 -17.99
CA CYS A 111 0.48 6.13 -17.11
C CYS A 111 1.75 6.40 -16.30
N ARG A 112 1.87 7.64 -15.80
CA ARG A 112 2.96 8.08 -14.93
C ARG A 112 2.40 8.72 -13.67
N VAL A 113 2.99 8.37 -12.55
CA VAL A 113 2.75 8.99 -11.24
C VAL A 113 4.11 9.44 -10.74
N GLU A 114 4.39 10.74 -10.82
CA GLU A 114 5.75 11.22 -10.64
C GLU A 114 5.83 12.54 -9.89
N GLY A 115 6.80 12.67 -8.98
CA GLY A 115 7.06 13.90 -8.26
C GLY A 115 5.91 14.34 -7.35
N ASN A 116 5.15 13.41 -6.79
CA ASN A 116 4.08 13.69 -5.85
C ASN A 116 4.55 13.48 -4.41
N HIS A 117 3.92 14.15 -3.46
CA HIS A 117 4.03 13.90 -2.04
C HIS A 117 2.72 13.29 -1.54
N ILE A 118 2.76 12.01 -1.17
CA ILE A 118 1.61 11.24 -0.68
C ILE A 118 1.87 10.91 0.78
N TYR A 119 1.02 11.40 1.69
CA TYR A 119 1.27 11.23 3.11
C TYR A 119 -0.02 11.20 3.93
N ALA A 120 0.05 10.62 5.13
CA ALA A 120 -1.06 10.56 6.09
C ALA A 120 -2.38 10.08 5.46
N VAL A 121 -2.31 9.04 4.61
CA VAL A 121 -3.49 8.38 4.04
C VAL A 121 -3.90 7.19 4.90
N GLY A 122 -5.19 6.91 4.98
CA GLY A 122 -5.73 5.92 5.91
C GLY A 122 -5.44 4.46 5.57
N GLY A 123 -5.13 4.16 4.31
CA GLY A 123 -4.84 2.81 3.81
C GLY A 123 -3.53 2.73 3.05
N ASN A 124 -3.55 2.06 1.89
CA ASN A 124 -2.40 2.01 1.00
C ASN A 124 -2.19 3.36 0.31
N ALA A 125 -0.96 3.84 0.14
CA ALA A 125 -0.77 5.11 -0.54
C ALA A 125 -1.06 4.99 -2.05
N VAL A 126 -0.46 4.01 -2.73
CA VAL A 126 -0.73 3.71 -4.14
C VAL A 126 -1.14 2.24 -4.29
N TYR A 127 -2.30 2.01 -4.84
CA TYR A 127 -2.87 0.68 -5.04
C TYR A 127 -3.07 0.38 -6.52
N ILE A 128 -2.30 -0.57 -7.05
CA ILE A 128 -2.31 -1.00 -8.45
C ILE A 128 -2.89 -2.40 -8.49
N GLU A 129 -4.16 -2.50 -8.86
CA GLU A 129 -4.94 -3.72 -8.79
C GLU A 129 -5.29 -4.24 -10.19
N ASP A 130 -5.33 -5.58 -10.32
CA ASP A 130 -5.78 -6.23 -11.55
C ASP A 130 -4.91 -5.86 -12.76
N TYR A 131 -5.48 -5.73 -13.94
CA TYR A 131 -4.76 -5.37 -15.15
C TYR A 131 -4.17 -3.97 -15.07
N ASN A 132 -2.86 -3.89 -15.08
CA ASN A 132 -2.10 -2.64 -15.18
C ASN A 132 -0.79 -2.93 -15.89
N THR A 133 -0.43 -2.17 -16.91
CA THR A 133 0.80 -2.45 -17.66
C THR A 133 1.56 -1.20 -18.06
N ARG A 134 2.88 -1.30 -18.02
CA ARG A 134 3.82 -0.26 -18.45
C ARG A 134 3.61 1.11 -17.79
N ASN A 135 3.03 1.12 -16.59
CA ASN A 135 2.94 2.32 -15.79
C ASN A 135 4.27 2.58 -15.08
N ILE A 136 4.54 3.83 -14.76
CA ILE A 136 5.75 4.25 -14.06
C ILE A 136 5.35 5.04 -12.83
N ILE A 137 5.74 4.58 -11.66
CA ILE A 137 5.59 5.25 -10.38
C ILE A 137 6.99 5.65 -9.95
N ARG A 138 7.29 6.94 -10.01
CA ARG A 138 8.67 7.39 -9.77
C ARG A 138 8.78 8.76 -9.10
N ASP A 139 9.93 8.99 -8.48
CA ASP A 139 10.27 10.28 -7.88
C ASP A 139 9.19 10.79 -6.90
N ASN A 140 8.42 9.89 -6.27
CA ASN A 140 7.43 10.25 -5.27
C ASN A 140 8.02 10.13 -3.87
N GLU A 141 7.60 11.04 -2.98
CA GLU A 141 7.76 10.88 -1.54
C GLU A 141 6.46 10.30 -0.97
N ILE A 142 6.55 9.16 -0.30
CA ILE A 142 5.41 8.43 0.26
C ILE A 142 5.68 8.17 1.73
N SER A 143 4.86 8.74 2.61
CA SER A 143 5.06 8.62 4.05
C SER A 143 3.75 8.47 4.82
N GLU A 144 3.86 7.93 6.01
CA GLU A 144 2.76 7.86 6.98
C GLU A 144 1.46 7.26 6.41
N ALA A 145 1.57 6.37 5.44
CA ALA A 145 0.42 5.61 4.98
C ALA A 145 -0.05 4.66 6.08
N GLY A 146 -1.35 4.55 6.26
CA GLY A 146 -1.95 3.66 7.26
C GLY A 146 -1.59 2.19 7.04
N ALA A 147 -1.29 1.81 5.80
CA ALA A 147 -0.89 0.46 5.41
C ALA A 147 0.33 0.47 4.47
N ILE A 148 0.21 -0.11 3.27
CA ILE A 148 1.30 -0.32 2.31
C ILE A 148 1.65 1.00 1.59
N GLY A 149 2.93 1.23 1.34
CA GLY A 149 3.35 2.35 0.50
C GLY A 149 2.87 2.20 -0.95
N ILE A 150 3.39 1.22 -1.67
CA ILE A 150 2.98 0.90 -3.04
C ILE A 150 2.63 -0.58 -3.16
N CYS A 151 1.41 -0.88 -3.59
CA CYS A 151 0.90 -2.24 -3.74
C CYS A 151 0.61 -2.55 -5.21
N LEU A 152 1.18 -3.65 -5.72
CA LEU A 152 0.88 -4.22 -7.03
C LEU A 152 0.29 -5.61 -6.83
N ILE A 153 -0.99 -5.81 -7.16
CA ILE A 153 -1.68 -7.05 -6.85
C ILE A 153 -2.63 -7.49 -7.96
N GLY A 154 -2.54 -8.76 -8.33
CA GLY A 154 -3.53 -9.43 -9.20
C GLY A 154 -4.73 -9.91 -8.41
N THR A 155 -5.85 -10.07 -9.08
CA THR A 155 -7.14 -10.34 -8.41
C THR A 155 -7.44 -11.82 -8.19
N ASN A 156 -6.89 -12.74 -9.00
CA ASN A 156 -7.25 -14.15 -8.88
C ASN A 156 -6.14 -15.08 -9.38
N TYR A 157 -5.87 -16.15 -8.67
CA TYR A 157 -4.90 -17.19 -9.03
C TYR A 157 -5.20 -17.93 -10.34
N ALA A 158 -6.44 -18.04 -10.74
CA ALA A 158 -6.86 -18.77 -11.93
C ALA A 158 -7.11 -17.89 -13.15
N CYS A 159 -6.84 -16.58 -13.04
CA CYS A 159 -7.13 -15.65 -14.11
C CYS A 159 -6.03 -15.56 -15.16
N PRO A 160 -6.36 -15.25 -16.42
CA PRO A 160 -5.37 -14.93 -17.44
C PRO A 160 -4.49 -13.73 -17.02
N ILE A 161 -3.30 -13.64 -17.60
CA ILE A 161 -2.31 -12.58 -17.32
C ILE A 161 -2.87 -11.15 -17.38
N ARG A 162 -3.94 -10.92 -18.10
CA ARG A 162 -4.65 -9.63 -18.16
C ARG A 162 -5.32 -9.20 -16.85
N HIS A 163 -5.27 -10.02 -15.81
CA HIS A 163 -5.77 -9.73 -14.47
C HIS A 163 -4.64 -9.56 -13.46
N TYR A 164 -3.44 -9.23 -13.93
CA TYR A 164 -2.26 -9.02 -13.12
C TYR A 164 -1.58 -7.71 -13.49
N PRO A 165 -0.95 -7.01 -12.55
CA PRO A 165 0.00 -5.94 -12.86
C PRO A 165 1.25 -6.54 -13.52
N PHE A 166 1.63 -6.06 -14.70
CA PHE A 166 2.82 -6.55 -15.41
C PHE A 166 3.58 -5.46 -16.14
N TYR A 167 4.90 -5.59 -16.14
CA TYR A 167 5.84 -4.65 -16.76
C TYR A 167 5.71 -3.20 -16.28
N ASN A 168 5.21 -2.99 -15.05
CA ASN A 168 5.22 -1.67 -14.42
C ASN A 168 6.59 -1.40 -13.78
N LYS A 169 6.87 -0.15 -13.52
CA LYS A 169 8.10 0.29 -12.86
C LYS A 169 7.78 1.12 -11.62
N VAL A 170 8.39 0.75 -10.51
CA VAL A 170 8.41 1.50 -9.24
C VAL A 170 9.86 1.88 -9.02
N VAL A 171 10.21 3.12 -9.32
CA VAL A 171 11.62 3.53 -9.37
C VAL A 171 11.84 4.91 -8.76
N ASP A 172 12.99 5.11 -8.12
CA ASP A 172 13.41 6.41 -7.58
C ASP A 172 12.43 7.02 -6.56
N ASN A 173 11.63 6.22 -5.84
CA ASN A 173 10.74 6.72 -4.81
C ASN A 173 11.40 6.69 -3.44
N HIS A 174 11.01 7.62 -2.56
CA HIS A 174 11.30 7.58 -1.13
C HIS A 174 10.03 7.15 -0.38
N ILE A 175 10.09 5.99 0.27
CA ILE A 175 8.95 5.37 0.95
C ILE A 175 9.33 5.16 2.41
N HIS A 176 8.59 5.78 3.35
CA HIS A 176 8.97 5.71 4.76
C HIS A 176 7.79 5.88 5.71
N HIS A 177 7.96 5.37 6.95
CA HIS A 177 6.99 5.49 8.03
C HIS A 177 5.56 5.03 7.66
N CYS A 178 5.41 4.15 6.68
CA CYS A 178 4.13 3.53 6.35
C CYS A 178 3.79 2.44 7.36
N GLY A 179 2.53 1.96 7.33
CA GLY A 179 2.05 1.00 8.31
C GLY A 179 1.67 1.64 9.64
N VAL A 180 1.13 2.85 9.61
CA VAL A 180 0.71 3.57 10.82
C VAL A 180 -0.36 2.80 11.58
N PHE A 181 -1.38 2.31 10.90
CA PHE A 181 -2.47 1.53 11.50
C PHE A 181 -2.24 0.02 11.37
N ASN A 182 -1.76 -0.42 10.23
CA ASN A 182 -1.58 -1.83 9.91
C ASN A 182 -0.09 -2.17 9.84
N LYS A 183 0.40 -2.88 10.84
CA LYS A 183 1.82 -3.13 11.05
C LYS A 183 2.41 -4.23 10.17
N TYR A 184 1.61 -5.22 9.72
CA TYR A 184 2.05 -6.34 8.87
C TYR A 184 2.02 -5.97 7.38
N VAL A 185 2.75 -4.93 6.99
CA VAL A 185 2.76 -4.36 5.66
C VAL A 185 4.18 -4.19 5.10
N ALA A 186 4.29 -3.71 3.89
CA ALA A 186 5.58 -3.44 3.23
C ALA A 186 5.63 -2.03 2.66
N GLY A 187 6.83 -1.52 2.45
CA GLY A 187 7.03 -0.32 1.63
C GLY A 187 6.55 -0.55 0.21
N VAL A 188 6.96 -1.67 -0.40
CA VAL A 188 6.44 -2.14 -1.69
C VAL A 188 5.97 -3.59 -1.57
N PHE A 189 4.74 -3.85 -1.97
CA PHE A 189 4.15 -5.20 -2.00
C PHE A 189 3.86 -5.64 -3.43
N LEU A 190 4.27 -6.87 -3.76
CA LEU A 190 4.01 -7.52 -5.03
C LEU A 190 3.27 -8.84 -4.78
N GLY A 191 2.03 -8.95 -5.28
CA GLY A 191 1.23 -10.17 -5.19
C GLY A 191 0.61 -10.52 -6.53
N LEU A 192 0.72 -11.76 -7.00
CA LEU A 192 0.14 -12.18 -8.27
C LEU A 192 0.47 -11.21 -9.43
N CYS A 193 1.73 -10.93 -9.63
CA CYS A 193 2.20 -9.98 -10.64
C CYS A 193 3.43 -10.51 -11.39
N ASP A 194 3.77 -9.92 -12.53
CA ASP A 194 4.80 -10.46 -13.42
C ASP A 194 5.63 -9.38 -14.11
N GLY A 195 6.94 -9.57 -14.15
CA GLY A 195 7.85 -8.74 -14.93
C GLY A 195 7.93 -7.27 -14.53
N ASN A 196 7.50 -6.91 -13.32
CA ASN A 196 7.61 -5.55 -12.82
C ASN A 196 9.04 -5.26 -12.36
N THR A 197 9.44 -4.00 -12.41
CA THR A 197 10.75 -3.53 -11.94
C THR A 197 10.59 -2.65 -10.72
N ILE A 198 11.28 -3.00 -9.63
CA ILE A 198 11.36 -2.23 -8.39
C ILE A 198 12.83 -1.85 -8.20
N ALA A 199 13.18 -0.61 -8.49
CA ALA A 199 14.57 -0.23 -8.53
C ALA A 199 14.84 1.20 -8.01
N HIS A 200 16.04 1.42 -7.47
CA HIS A 200 16.50 2.73 -7.02
C HIS A 200 15.59 3.41 -5.99
N ASN A 201 14.76 2.66 -5.27
CA ASN A 201 13.93 3.23 -4.22
C ASN A 201 14.71 3.30 -2.90
N LEU A 202 14.47 4.34 -2.11
CA LEU A 202 14.82 4.40 -0.71
C LEU A 202 13.59 3.99 0.10
N ILE A 203 13.71 2.89 0.87
CA ILE A 203 12.63 2.38 1.71
C ILE A 203 13.14 2.30 3.14
N GLU A 204 12.51 3.02 4.06
CA GLU A 204 13.00 3.09 5.42
C GLU A 204 11.90 3.27 6.48
N HIS A 205 12.28 3.01 7.74
CA HIS A 205 11.39 3.16 8.91
C HIS A 205 10.06 2.44 8.72
N MET A 206 10.14 1.16 8.37
CA MET A 206 8.98 0.30 8.18
C MET A 206 8.76 -0.61 9.41
N PRO A 207 7.51 -0.79 9.86
CA PRO A 207 7.22 -1.66 10.98
C PRO A 207 7.48 -3.14 10.67
N HIS A 208 7.38 -3.53 9.40
CA HIS A 208 7.51 -4.91 8.93
C HIS A 208 8.49 -4.99 7.76
N HIS A 209 8.05 -5.23 6.54
CA HIS A 209 8.95 -5.43 5.40
C HIS A 209 9.33 -4.13 4.68
N GLY A 210 10.50 -4.09 4.08
CA GLY A 210 10.82 -3.11 3.04
C GLY A 210 10.12 -3.47 1.73
N ILE A 211 10.42 -4.64 1.18
CA ILE A 211 9.76 -5.20 -0.02
C ILE A 211 9.23 -6.59 0.32
N ASN A 212 7.98 -6.87 -0.05
CA ASN A 212 7.38 -8.18 0.14
C ASN A 212 6.82 -8.73 -1.18
N LEU A 213 7.19 -9.97 -1.50
CA LEU A 213 6.66 -10.73 -2.63
C LEU A 213 5.75 -11.84 -2.08
N GLY A 214 4.44 -11.64 -2.21
CA GLY A 214 3.44 -12.62 -1.80
C GLY A 214 2.89 -13.38 -3.02
N ASN A 215 2.90 -14.71 -2.97
CA ASN A 215 2.28 -15.58 -4.01
C ASN A 215 2.57 -15.15 -5.46
N SER A 216 3.80 -14.79 -5.76
CA SER A 216 4.20 -14.31 -7.09
C SER A 216 4.43 -15.49 -8.05
N GLN A 217 3.37 -16.07 -8.56
CA GLN A 217 3.41 -17.30 -9.38
C GLN A 217 4.11 -17.13 -10.71
N TYR A 218 4.03 -15.95 -11.30
CA TYR A 218 4.59 -15.72 -12.63
C TYR A 218 6.01 -15.19 -12.59
N GLY A 219 6.38 -14.56 -11.49
CA GLY A 219 7.75 -14.12 -11.23
C GLY A 219 8.25 -13.09 -12.21
N ARG A 220 9.47 -13.26 -12.66
CA ARG A 220 10.21 -12.36 -13.56
C ARG A 220 10.27 -10.90 -13.09
N ASN A 221 9.87 -10.63 -11.83
CA ASN A 221 10.02 -9.31 -11.25
C ASN A 221 11.51 -9.02 -11.01
N ILE A 222 11.94 -7.81 -11.30
CA ILE A 222 13.30 -7.34 -11.12
C ILE A 222 13.32 -6.44 -9.89
N ILE A 223 14.17 -6.79 -8.91
CA ILE A 223 14.38 -5.98 -7.70
C ILE A 223 15.88 -5.66 -7.66
N GLU A 224 16.22 -4.41 -7.90
CA GLU A 224 17.64 -4.04 -8.02
C GLU A 224 17.91 -2.62 -7.52
N TYR A 225 19.11 -2.39 -7.02
CA TYR A 225 19.60 -1.07 -6.63
C TYR A 225 18.72 -0.30 -5.63
N ASN A 226 17.90 -0.98 -4.83
CA ASN A 226 17.12 -0.34 -3.77
C ASN A 226 17.98 -0.19 -2.51
N GLU A 227 17.83 0.92 -1.82
CA GLU A 227 18.33 1.09 -0.47
C GLU A 227 17.19 0.80 0.52
N ILE A 228 17.38 -0.21 1.37
CA ILE A 228 16.39 -0.61 2.38
C ILE A 228 17.07 -0.58 3.74
N ARG A 229 16.55 0.25 4.65
CA ARG A 229 17.12 0.39 6.00
C ARG A 229 16.04 0.64 7.04
N ASN A 230 16.37 0.37 8.29
CA ASN A 230 15.46 0.59 9.41
C ASN A 230 14.06 -0.02 9.16
N THR A 231 14.04 -1.28 8.73
CA THR A 231 12.80 -2.05 8.58
C THR A 231 12.68 -3.06 9.70
N CYS A 232 11.55 -3.76 9.82
CA CYS A 232 11.32 -4.77 10.85
C CYS A 232 11.32 -4.19 12.28
N LEU A 233 10.78 -3.00 12.46
CA LEU A 233 10.91 -2.27 13.71
C LEU A 233 9.91 -2.70 14.79
N GLU A 234 8.71 -3.18 14.40
CA GLU A 234 7.60 -3.37 15.35
C GLU A 234 7.01 -4.78 15.35
N THR A 235 7.34 -5.61 14.38
CA THR A 235 6.71 -6.93 14.19
C THR A 235 7.74 -8.05 14.13
N SER A 236 7.26 -9.29 14.15
CA SER A 236 8.05 -10.51 13.95
C SER A 236 7.76 -11.15 12.58
N ASP A 237 8.51 -12.19 12.22
CA ASP A 237 8.39 -12.90 10.93
C ASP A 237 8.55 -11.96 9.73
N ASN A 238 9.66 -11.23 9.74
CA ASN A 238 9.88 -10.12 8.82
C ASN A 238 11.31 -10.13 8.25
N GLY A 239 11.53 -9.32 7.22
CA GLY A 239 12.82 -9.12 6.58
C GLY A 239 12.81 -7.87 5.70
N ALA A 240 14.00 -7.32 5.45
CA ALA A 240 14.12 -6.18 4.52
C ALA A 240 13.49 -6.49 3.16
N ILE A 241 13.77 -7.69 2.65
CA ILE A 241 13.07 -8.28 1.49
C ILE A 241 12.55 -9.64 1.93
N ASN A 242 11.27 -9.87 1.76
CA ASN A 242 10.62 -11.13 2.07
C ASN A 242 9.91 -11.67 0.83
N ALA A 243 9.96 -12.99 0.66
CA ALA A 243 9.24 -13.69 -0.38
C ALA A 243 8.59 -14.94 0.20
N TRP A 244 7.30 -15.04 0.04
CA TRP A 244 6.55 -16.21 0.47
C TRP A 244 5.45 -16.54 -0.54
N GLY A 245 4.97 -17.74 -0.52
CA GLY A 245 3.85 -18.14 -1.34
C GLY A 245 3.76 -19.64 -1.46
N GLU A 246 2.55 -20.13 -1.54
CA GLU A 246 2.27 -21.45 -2.06
C GLU A 246 2.09 -21.33 -3.56
N ASP A 247 2.82 -22.13 -4.33
CA ASP A 247 2.48 -22.36 -5.71
C ASP A 247 1.12 -23.10 -5.75
N PRO A 248 0.00 -22.46 -6.13
CA PRO A 248 -1.30 -23.13 -6.19
C PRO A 248 -1.32 -24.27 -7.18
N TRP A 249 -0.34 -24.31 -8.07
CA TRP A 249 -0.19 -25.41 -9.03
C TRP A 249 0.72 -26.52 -8.53
N GLY A 250 1.43 -26.31 -7.41
CA GLY A 250 2.16 -27.34 -6.67
C GLY A 250 3.25 -28.12 -7.40
N HIS A 251 3.58 -27.76 -8.65
CA HIS A 251 4.25 -28.68 -9.55
C HIS A 251 5.59 -28.24 -10.12
N VAL A 252 5.90 -26.95 -10.12
CA VAL A 252 7.01 -26.48 -10.96
C VAL A 252 8.31 -26.26 -10.19
N THR A 253 8.25 -25.89 -8.93
CA THR A 253 9.46 -25.53 -8.19
C THR A 253 10.06 -26.69 -7.38
N ARG A 254 9.26 -27.67 -6.99
CA ARG A 254 9.77 -28.81 -6.19
C ARG A 254 10.55 -29.82 -6.99
N ASP A 255 10.28 -29.96 -8.27
CA ASP A 255 10.98 -30.93 -9.13
C ASP A 255 12.33 -30.39 -9.65
N ALA A 256 12.49 -29.09 -9.77
CA ALA A 256 13.76 -28.48 -10.16
C ALA A 256 14.84 -28.60 -9.09
N GLU A 257 14.48 -28.63 -7.81
CA GLU A 257 15.42 -28.81 -6.69
C GLU A 257 15.81 -30.27 -6.45
N ARG A 258 15.06 -31.23 -6.99
CA ARG A 258 15.33 -32.67 -6.86
C ARG A 258 16.12 -33.29 -7.99
N SER A 259 16.37 -32.55 -9.05
CA SER A 259 17.11 -33.00 -10.22
C SER A 259 18.52 -32.38 -10.35
N GLY A 260 19.02 -31.73 -9.33
CA GLY A 260 20.39 -31.22 -9.22
C GLY A 260 21.29 -32.09 -8.36
#